data_d462d9d7e9aa5855dfccc703da29f7e7
#
_entry.id   d462d9d7e9aa5855dfccc703da29f7e7
#
_cell.length_a   1.000
_cell.length_b   1.000
_cell.length_c   1.000
_cell.angle_alpha   90.00
_cell.angle_beta   90.00
_cell.angle_gamma   90.00
#
_symmetry.space_group_name_H-M   'P 1'
#
loop_
_entity.id
_entity.type
_entity.pdbx_description
1 polymer ?
#
loop_
_entity_poly.entity_id
_entity_poly.type
_entity_poly.pdbx_seq_one_letter_code
_entity_poly.pdbx_strand_id
1 'polypeptide(L)'
;MFIFRKGERLIDGIFFTGSNGTGSKIAELAGKRLIRTQLELGGKDGVYVHDDVSIDYAAENVAEGVLYNNGQGCCSIERVYVNEKIYEKFLERVVHFAKQWKLGNPFSADTNLGPLTRPQQAKILDQQVADAVEKGAKVLLGGKATYVDSLKGVYYEPTLVANCNSSMLIMQDESFGPIAGIQSISGDVNAIVDALNDCKYGLTNAVYSKDPNVAHSILSKVNSGTVYWNACDRVSPQLPWSGRKGSGVGSTLGIPGILAFVQPKAYHYKRV
;
A
#
# COMPACT_ATOMS: atom_id res chain seq x y z
N MET A 1 9.48 -26.56 5.16
CA MET A 1 10.33 -25.66 5.97
C MET A 1 10.30 -26.14 7.41
N PHE A 2 11.40 -26.71 7.91
CA PHE A 2 11.46 -27.27 9.27
C PHE A 2 12.06 -26.20 10.21
N ILE A 3 11.21 -25.39 10.80
CA ILE A 3 11.63 -24.43 11.84
C ILE A 3 11.73 -25.09 13.23
N PHE A 4 11.32 -26.37 13.37
CA PHE A 4 11.19 -27.03 14.65
C PHE A 4 11.66 -28.49 14.61
N ARG A 5 12.58 -28.87 15.47
CA ARG A 5 12.73 -30.27 15.91
C ARG A 5 11.58 -30.61 16.86
N LYS A 6 11.17 -31.89 16.87
CA LYS A 6 10.12 -32.40 17.74
C LYS A 6 10.44 -32.11 19.22
N GLY A 7 9.75 -31.17 19.84
CA GLY A 7 9.87 -30.87 21.28
C GLY A 7 10.76 -29.67 21.67
N GLU A 8 11.64 -29.16 20.81
CA GLU A 8 12.55 -28.06 21.15
C GLU A 8 12.16 -26.73 20.53
N ARG A 9 12.29 -25.64 21.31
CA ARG A 9 12.18 -24.26 20.82
C ARG A 9 13.55 -23.83 20.31
N LEU A 10 13.75 -23.85 18.98
CA LEU A 10 15.03 -23.53 18.35
C LEU A 10 15.19 -22.05 18.02
N ILE A 11 14.08 -21.28 18.05
CA ILE A 11 14.06 -19.86 17.71
C ILE A 11 13.16 -19.10 18.70
N ASP A 12 13.49 -17.83 18.97
CA ASP A 12 12.77 -16.96 19.89
C ASP A 12 11.83 -15.96 19.23
N GLY A 13 12.04 -15.71 17.96
CA GLY A 13 11.21 -14.79 17.16
C GLY A 13 11.20 -15.15 15.70
N ILE A 14 10.13 -14.76 15.01
CA ILE A 14 9.98 -14.87 13.55
C ILE A 14 9.70 -13.48 12.99
N PHE A 15 10.54 -13.05 12.07
CA PHE A 15 10.38 -11.82 11.30
C PHE A 15 10.06 -12.22 9.86
N PHE A 16 8.91 -11.79 9.34
CA PHE A 16 8.46 -12.20 8.02
C PHE A 16 7.81 -11.02 7.29
N THR A 17 8.18 -10.88 6.02
CA THR A 17 7.53 -9.98 5.06
C THR A 17 6.95 -10.80 3.93
N GLY A 18 5.67 -10.58 3.59
CA GLY A 18 5.00 -11.28 2.51
C GLY A 18 3.48 -11.17 2.57
N SER A 19 2.77 -12.10 1.91
CA SER A 19 1.32 -12.03 1.83
C SER A 19 0.62 -12.26 3.18
N ASN A 20 -0.54 -11.62 3.38
CA ASN A 20 -1.39 -11.80 4.56
C ASN A 20 -1.68 -13.29 4.84
N GLY A 21 -2.06 -14.06 3.83
CA GLY A 21 -2.38 -15.48 4.01
C GLY A 21 -1.19 -16.32 4.48
N THR A 22 0.04 -16.00 4.04
CA THR A 22 1.25 -16.69 4.52
C THR A 22 1.61 -16.25 5.93
N GLY A 23 1.54 -14.94 6.22
CA GLY A 23 1.79 -14.40 7.55
C GLY A 23 0.85 -14.96 8.61
N SER A 24 -0.45 -15.09 8.29
CA SER A 24 -1.44 -15.69 9.18
C SER A 24 -1.11 -17.15 9.54
N LYS A 25 -0.69 -17.95 8.55
CA LYS A 25 -0.25 -19.33 8.80
C LYS A 25 1.00 -19.40 9.68
N ILE A 26 1.95 -18.49 9.47
CA ILE A 26 3.16 -18.39 10.30
C ILE A 26 2.77 -18.02 11.73
N ALA A 27 1.89 -17.02 11.92
CA ALA A 27 1.43 -16.62 13.24
C ALA A 27 0.71 -17.75 13.98
N GLU A 28 -0.16 -18.52 13.30
CA GLU A 28 -0.82 -19.70 13.86
C GLU A 28 0.18 -20.72 14.40
N LEU A 29 1.19 -21.06 13.58
CA LEU A 29 2.20 -22.03 13.96
C LEU A 29 3.11 -21.53 15.09
N ALA A 30 3.46 -20.24 15.07
CA ALA A 30 4.27 -19.61 16.11
C ALA A 30 3.52 -19.52 17.44
N GLY A 31 2.21 -19.20 17.39
CA GLY A 31 1.35 -19.12 18.57
C GLY A 31 1.23 -20.43 19.33
N LYS A 32 1.20 -21.58 18.65
CA LYS A 32 1.21 -22.92 19.27
C LYS A 32 2.45 -23.17 20.15
N ARG A 33 3.50 -22.35 19.99
CA ARG A 33 4.78 -22.47 20.72
C ARG A 33 5.18 -21.21 21.47
N LEU A 34 4.27 -20.23 21.53
CA LEU A 34 4.50 -18.92 22.17
C LEU A 34 5.75 -18.21 21.63
N ILE A 35 6.03 -18.36 20.32
CA ILE A 35 7.10 -17.66 19.64
C ILE A 35 6.59 -16.29 19.19
N ARG A 36 7.34 -15.24 19.47
CA ARG A 36 7.01 -13.87 19.06
C ARG A 36 7.08 -13.75 17.54
N THR A 37 6.14 -13.04 16.96
CA THR A 37 6.12 -12.76 15.52
C THR A 37 6.13 -11.26 15.27
N GLN A 38 6.93 -10.87 14.27
CA GLN A 38 6.92 -9.58 13.61
C GLN A 38 6.53 -9.83 12.15
N LEU A 39 5.37 -9.32 11.72
CA LEU A 39 4.81 -9.59 10.41
C LEU A 39 4.56 -8.29 9.67
N GLU A 40 5.25 -8.12 8.54
CA GLU A 40 5.01 -7.05 7.57
C GLU A 40 4.31 -7.67 6.36
N LEU A 41 3.04 -7.34 6.19
CA LEU A 41 2.17 -8.00 5.22
C LEU A 41 1.70 -7.03 4.14
N GLY A 42 0.64 -7.38 3.43
CA GLY A 42 0.12 -6.56 2.36
C GLY A 42 -0.47 -5.23 2.81
N GLY A 43 -0.75 -4.37 1.84
CA GLY A 43 -1.43 -3.10 2.01
C GLY A 43 -2.54 -2.89 1.00
N LYS A 44 -3.30 -1.82 1.18
CA LYS A 44 -4.24 -1.23 0.22
C LYS A 44 -4.27 0.27 0.46
N ASP A 45 -3.12 0.87 0.26
CA ASP A 45 -2.85 2.21 0.78
C ASP A 45 -3.68 3.27 0.07
N GLY A 46 -4.26 4.14 0.87
CA GLY A 46 -5.18 5.18 0.42
C GLY A 46 -4.56 6.57 0.48
N VAL A 47 -4.92 7.41 -0.48
CA VAL A 47 -4.57 8.82 -0.46
C VAL A 47 -5.82 9.68 -0.65
N TYR A 48 -5.92 10.77 0.13
CA TYR A 48 -6.90 11.82 -0.08
C TYR A 48 -6.25 13.08 -0.63
N VAL A 49 -6.83 13.65 -1.68
CA VAL A 49 -6.40 14.92 -2.32
C VAL A 49 -7.43 15.99 -2.05
N HIS A 50 -7.06 16.99 -1.24
CA HIS A 50 -7.92 18.11 -0.87
C HIS A 50 -7.94 19.21 -1.95
N ASP A 51 -9.00 20.02 -1.98
CA ASP A 51 -9.22 21.04 -3.02
C ASP A 51 -8.30 22.27 -2.92
N ASP A 52 -7.57 22.43 -1.81
CA ASP A 52 -6.62 23.52 -1.60
C ASP A 52 -5.21 23.28 -2.14
N VAL A 53 -4.89 22.03 -2.52
CA VAL A 53 -3.54 21.64 -2.92
C VAL A 53 -3.21 22.07 -4.37
N SER A 54 -1.91 22.19 -4.70
CA SER A 54 -1.49 22.23 -6.09
C SER A 54 -1.82 20.89 -6.76
N ILE A 55 -2.75 20.91 -7.71
CA ILE A 55 -3.22 19.72 -8.41
C ILE A 55 -2.06 19.00 -9.11
N ASP A 56 -1.17 19.75 -9.76
CA ASP A 56 -0.01 19.17 -10.45
C ASP A 56 0.93 18.46 -9.48
N TYR A 57 1.24 19.10 -8.35
CA TYR A 57 2.07 18.48 -7.31
C TYR A 57 1.45 17.17 -6.78
N ALA A 58 0.17 17.21 -6.42
CA ALA A 58 -0.52 16.03 -5.92
C ALA A 58 -0.63 14.93 -6.99
N ALA A 59 -0.96 15.28 -8.23
CA ALA A 59 -1.10 14.34 -9.33
C ALA A 59 0.22 13.65 -9.71
N GLU A 60 1.32 14.39 -9.74
CA GLU A 60 2.65 13.85 -9.99
C GLU A 60 3.07 12.85 -8.90
N ASN A 61 2.97 13.25 -7.63
CA ASN A 61 3.32 12.40 -6.49
C ASN A 61 2.42 11.16 -6.38
N VAL A 62 1.11 11.30 -6.66
CA VAL A 62 0.20 10.14 -6.68
C VAL A 62 0.53 9.19 -7.82
N ALA A 63 0.83 9.70 -9.02
CA ALA A 63 1.27 8.87 -10.15
C ALA A 63 2.56 8.10 -9.80
N GLU A 64 3.54 8.77 -9.17
CA GLU A 64 4.75 8.11 -8.66
C GLU A 64 4.41 7.04 -7.62
N GLY A 65 3.57 7.35 -6.61
CA GLY A 65 3.20 6.41 -5.56
C GLY A 65 2.44 5.17 -6.05
N VAL A 66 1.69 5.30 -7.16
CA VAL A 66 1.02 4.17 -7.84
C VAL A 66 1.99 3.34 -8.66
N LEU A 67 2.94 3.97 -9.36
CA LEU A 67 3.69 3.34 -10.43
C LEU A 67 5.13 2.96 -10.05
N TYR A 68 5.70 3.58 -8.99
CA TYR A 68 7.02 3.22 -8.51
C TYR A 68 7.14 1.70 -8.28
N ASN A 69 8.24 1.11 -8.75
CA ASN A 69 8.46 -0.35 -8.71
C ASN A 69 7.31 -1.17 -9.32
N ASN A 70 6.61 -0.66 -10.34
CA ASN A 70 5.41 -1.26 -10.94
C ASN A 70 4.25 -1.44 -9.95
N GLY A 71 4.12 -0.60 -8.94
CA GLY A 71 3.14 -0.80 -7.87
C GLY A 71 3.34 -2.07 -7.05
N GLN A 72 4.52 -2.70 -7.15
CA GLN A 72 4.87 -3.91 -6.42
C GLN A 72 5.52 -3.56 -5.08
N GLY A 73 4.82 -2.77 -4.30
CA GLY A 73 5.17 -2.38 -2.93
C GLY A 73 3.99 -2.57 -2.00
N CYS A 74 4.24 -3.02 -0.77
CA CYS A 74 3.18 -3.17 0.23
C CYS A 74 2.52 -1.83 0.61
N CYS A 75 3.25 -0.70 0.42
CA CYS A 75 2.81 0.67 0.66
C CYS A 75 2.58 1.49 -0.62
N SER A 76 2.51 0.84 -1.80
CA SER A 76 2.11 1.52 -3.03
C SER A 76 0.69 2.08 -2.91
N ILE A 77 0.45 3.25 -3.48
CA ILE A 77 -0.89 3.84 -3.53
C ILE A 77 -1.76 3.00 -4.47
N GLU A 78 -2.85 2.48 -3.94
CA GLU A 78 -3.80 1.67 -4.70
C GLU A 78 -5.21 2.26 -4.71
N ARG A 79 -5.53 3.19 -3.78
CA ARG A 79 -6.82 3.87 -3.66
C ARG A 79 -6.61 5.38 -3.60
N VAL A 80 -7.26 6.11 -4.51
CA VAL A 80 -7.15 7.56 -4.60
C VAL A 80 -8.53 8.19 -4.40
N TYR A 81 -8.68 8.99 -3.35
CA TYR A 81 -9.88 9.76 -3.05
C TYR A 81 -9.62 11.22 -3.33
N VAL A 82 -10.44 11.83 -4.17
CA VAL A 82 -10.22 13.21 -4.62
C VAL A 82 -11.45 14.06 -4.28
N ASN A 83 -11.20 15.23 -3.71
CA ASN A 83 -12.28 16.18 -3.45
C ASN A 83 -13.07 16.47 -4.74
N GLU A 84 -14.40 16.38 -4.67
CA GLU A 84 -15.30 16.51 -5.81
C GLU A 84 -15.10 17.80 -6.62
N LYS A 85 -14.70 18.90 -5.98
CA LYS A 85 -14.49 20.20 -6.64
C LYS A 85 -13.33 20.21 -7.63
N ILE A 86 -12.35 19.32 -7.43
CA ILE A 86 -11.15 19.27 -8.28
C ILE A 86 -11.02 17.95 -9.05
N TYR A 87 -11.99 17.05 -8.93
CA TYR A 87 -11.94 15.68 -9.41
C TYR A 87 -11.56 15.58 -10.89
N GLU A 88 -12.32 16.20 -11.77
CA GLU A 88 -12.08 16.11 -13.22
C GLU A 88 -10.70 16.65 -13.61
N LYS A 89 -10.31 17.79 -13.04
CA LYS A 89 -9.00 18.38 -13.31
C LYS A 89 -7.85 17.52 -12.77
N PHE A 90 -8.06 16.89 -11.62
CA PHE A 90 -7.08 15.95 -11.08
C PHE A 90 -6.93 14.71 -11.99
N LEU A 91 -8.05 14.15 -12.50
CA LEU A 91 -8.00 13.02 -13.44
C LEU A 91 -7.16 13.34 -14.68
N GLU A 92 -7.34 14.50 -15.28
CA GLU A 92 -6.53 14.95 -16.43
C GLU A 92 -5.04 14.98 -16.08
N ARG A 93 -4.69 15.55 -14.92
CA ARG A 93 -3.30 15.72 -14.51
C ARG A 93 -2.63 14.41 -14.11
N VAL A 94 -3.29 13.55 -13.34
CA VAL A 94 -2.70 12.26 -12.94
C VAL A 94 -2.47 11.35 -14.15
N VAL A 95 -3.39 11.36 -15.13
CA VAL A 95 -3.19 10.65 -16.41
C VAL A 95 -2.02 11.23 -17.20
N HIS A 96 -1.87 12.56 -17.22
CA HIS A 96 -0.72 13.20 -17.87
C HIS A 96 0.61 12.73 -17.28
N PHE A 97 0.77 12.70 -15.96
CA PHE A 97 1.99 12.25 -15.31
C PHE A 97 2.19 10.73 -15.45
N ALA A 98 1.14 9.93 -15.31
CA ALA A 98 1.23 8.48 -15.47
C ALA A 98 1.67 8.04 -16.88
N LYS A 99 1.29 8.78 -17.92
CA LYS A 99 1.71 8.52 -19.32
C LYS A 99 3.22 8.71 -19.55
N GLN A 100 3.92 9.37 -18.66
CA GLN A 100 5.37 9.56 -18.76
C GLN A 100 6.15 8.32 -18.34
N TRP A 101 5.50 7.39 -17.65
CA TRP A 101 6.09 6.13 -17.20
C TRP A 101 6.15 5.12 -18.34
N LYS A 102 7.36 4.71 -18.69
CA LYS A 102 7.66 3.88 -19.87
C LYS A 102 7.94 2.44 -19.48
N LEU A 103 7.21 1.53 -20.11
CA LEU A 103 7.51 0.09 -20.07
C LEU A 103 8.73 -0.22 -20.94
N GLY A 104 9.60 -1.11 -20.47
CA GLY A 104 10.77 -1.46 -21.24
C GLY A 104 11.74 -2.41 -20.56
N ASN A 105 12.93 -2.49 -21.14
CA ASN A 105 14.03 -3.27 -20.59
C ASN A 105 14.53 -2.62 -19.28
N PRO A 106 14.53 -3.35 -18.15
CA PRO A 106 14.99 -2.81 -16.86
C PRO A 106 16.44 -2.29 -16.85
N PHE A 107 17.27 -2.70 -17.81
CA PHE A 107 18.64 -2.24 -17.97
C PHE A 107 18.78 -0.97 -18.84
N SER A 108 17.68 -0.48 -19.41
CA SER A 108 17.67 0.77 -20.16
C SER A 108 17.39 1.96 -19.24
N ALA A 109 18.17 3.03 -19.38
CA ALA A 109 17.98 4.26 -18.61
C ALA A 109 16.64 4.97 -18.88
N ASP A 110 16.02 4.70 -20.04
CA ASP A 110 14.73 5.28 -20.42
C ASP A 110 13.52 4.50 -19.89
N THR A 111 13.74 3.38 -19.20
CA THR A 111 12.68 2.52 -18.66
C THR A 111 12.37 2.90 -17.21
N ASN A 112 11.08 3.10 -16.90
CA ASN A 112 10.59 3.28 -15.54
C ASN A 112 9.89 2.03 -15.01
N LEU A 113 9.28 1.25 -15.90
CA LEU A 113 8.47 0.08 -15.57
C LEU A 113 9.01 -1.18 -16.24
N GLY A 114 9.50 -2.11 -15.44
CA GLY A 114 9.94 -3.43 -15.87
C GLY A 114 8.79 -4.45 -15.92
N PRO A 115 9.11 -5.76 -16.01
CA PRO A 115 8.10 -6.82 -15.95
C PRO A 115 7.59 -7.01 -14.53
N LEU A 116 6.39 -7.59 -14.42
CA LEU A 116 5.88 -8.09 -13.13
C LEU A 116 6.78 -9.21 -12.62
N THR A 117 7.08 -9.19 -11.33
CA THR A 117 7.88 -10.23 -10.65
C THR A 117 7.20 -11.59 -10.72
N ARG A 118 5.87 -11.62 -10.69
CA ARG A 118 5.06 -12.83 -10.77
C ARG A 118 4.09 -12.70 -11.95
N PRO A 119 4.28 -13.49 -13.03
CA PRO A 119 3.38 -13.42 -14.21
C PRO A 119 1.89 -13.64 -13.86
N GLN A 120 1.60 -14.45 -12.84
CA GLN A 120 0.23 -14.72 -12.38
C GLN A 120 -0.46 -13.48 -11.83
N GLN A 121 0.29 -12.46 -11.41
CA GLN A 121 -0.27 -11.21 -10.90
C GLN A 121 -1.09 -10.48 -11.95
N ALA A 122 -0.72 -10.58 -13.23
CA ALA A 122 -1.48 -9.99 -14.32
C ALA A 122 -2.95 -10.41 -14.33
N LYS A 123 -3.25 -11.69 -14.03
CA LYS A 123 -4.63 -12.18 -13.93
C LYS A 123 -5.43 -11.53 -12.81
N ILE A 124 -4.78 -11.26 -11.68
CA ILE A 124 -5.42 -10.56 -10.53
C ILE A 124 -5.75 -9.13 -10.94
N LEU A 125 -4.81 -8.45 -11.61
CA LEU A 125 -5.01 -7.09 -12.09
C LEU A 125 -6.13 -7.02 -13.13
N ASP A 126 -6.13 -7.94 -14.10
CA ASP A 126 -7.20 -8.05 -15.11
C ASP A 126 -8.58 -8.25 -14.46
N GLN A 127 -8.67 -9.11 -13.43
CA GLN A 127 -9.91 -9.34 -12.70
C GLN A 127 -10.39 -8.09 -11.95
N GLN A 128 -9.49 -7.36 -11.30
CA GLN A 128 -9.83 -6.12 -10.60
C GLN A 128 -10.31 -5.02 -11.57
N VAL A 129 -9.66 -4.90 -12.73
CA VAL A 129 -10.08 -3.94 -13.75
C VAL A 129 -11.42 -4.33 -14.36
N ALA A 130 -11.62 -5.62 -14.69
CA ALA A 130 -12.87 -6.13 -15.25
C ALA A 130 -14.05 -5.94 -14.29
N ASP A 131 -13.88 -6.29 -12.99
CA ASP A 131 -14.88 -6.07 -11.95
C ASP A 131 -15.24 -4.58 -11.80
N ALA A 132 -14.25 -3.69 -11.85
CA ALA A 132 -14.49 -2.26 -11.77
C ALA A 132 -15.30 -1.74 -12.97
N VAL A 133 -14.94 -2.17 -14.19
CA VAL A 133 -15.67 -1.78 -15.41
C VAL A 133 -17.09 -2.33 -15.43
N GLU A 134 -17.30 -3.59 -15.03
CA GLU A 134 -18.64 -4.19 -14.90
C GLU A 134 -19.53 -3.40 -13.93
N LYS A 135 -18.93 -2.85 -12.87
CA LYS A 135 -19.61 -2.01 -11.86
C LYS A 135 -19.70 -0.53 -12.25
N GLY A 136 -19.34 -0.16 -13.48
CA GLY A 136 -19.52 1.19 -14.02
C GLY A 136 -18.33 2.12 -13.90
N ALA A 137 -17.16 1.64 -13.46
CA ALA A 137 -15.94 2.44 -13.48
C ALA A 137 -15.40 2.64 -14.91
N LYS A 138 -14.57 3.66 -15.09
CA LYS A 138 -13.99 4.05 -16.37
C LYS A 138 -12.48 3.90 -16.35
N VAL A 139 -11.93 3.07 -17.21
CA VAL A 139 -10.48 2.99 -17.45
C VAL A 139 -10.03 4.25 -18.19
N LEU A 140 -9.15 5.04 -17.58
CA LEU A 140 -8.58 6.27 -18.15
C LEU A 140 -7.26 6.01 -18.87
N LEU A 141 -6.51 5.02 -18.39
CA LEU A 141 -5.20 4.65 -18.90
C LEU A 141 -4.97 3.16 -18.67
N GLY A 142 -4.30 2.47 -19.61
CA GLY A 142 -3.88 1.08 -19.48
C GLY A 142 -5.03 0.08 -19.39
N GLY A 143 -4.99 -0.79 -18.40
CA GLY A 143 -6.03 -1.75 -18.08
C GLY A 143 -5.77 -3.16 -18.55
N LYS A 144 -4.57 -3.49 -19.03
CA LYS A 144 -4.26 -4.82 -19.57
C LYS A 144 -2.80 -5.23 -19.40
N ALA A 145 -2.58 -6.52 -19.36
CA ALA A 145 -1.25 -7.11 -19.52
C ALA A 145 -0.72 -6.86 -20.95
N THR A 146 0.59 -6.69 -21.05
CA THR A 146 1.26 -6.47 -22.32
C THR A 146 2.61 -7.18 -22.37
N TYR A 147 3.22 -7.21 -23.55
CA TYR A 147 4.55 -7.75 -23.77
C TYR A 147 5.40 -6.68 -24.45
N VAL A 148 6.66 -6.60 -24.06
CA VAL A 148 7.63 -5.73 -24.72
C VAL A 148 8.45 -6.57 -25.69
N ASP A 149 8.53 -6.17 -26.94
CA ASP A 149 9.22 -6.90 -27.98
C ASP A 149 10.63 -7.33 -27.58
N SER A 150 10.98 -8.57 -27.91
CA SER A 150 12.27 -9.21 -27.59
C SER A 150 12.58 -9.44 -26.11
N LEU A 151 11.73 -9.02 -25.18
CA LEU A 151 11.94 -9.19 -23.73
C LEU A 151 11.11 -10.35 -23.17
N LYS A 152 11.71 -11.13 -22.27
CA LYS A 152 10.98 -12.14 -21.50
C LYS A 152 10.29 -11.48 -20.30
N GLY A 153 9.05 -11.90 -20.03
CA GLY A 153 8.28 -11.44 -18.88
C GLY A 153 6.90 -10.91 -19.27
N VAL A 154 6.04 -10.80 -18.29
CA VAL A 154 4.71 -10.21 -18.43
C VAL A 154 4.79 -8.80 -17.87
N TYR A 155 4.40 -7.84 -18.67
CA TYR A 155 4.30 -6.42 -18.27
C TYR A 155 2.83 -6.08 -18.03
N TYR A 156 2.60 -5.01 -17.30
CA TYR A 156 1.27 -4.46 -17.13
C TYR A 156 1.30 -2.96 -17.38
N GLU A 157 0.36 -2.48 -18.18
CA GLU A 157 0.30 -1.04 -18.50
C GLU A 157 0.02 -0.21 -17.24
N PRO A 158 0.63 0.99 -17.09
CA PRO A 158 0.21 1.96 -16.08
C PRO A 158 -1.30 2.14 -16.16
N THR A 159 -2.03 1.87 -15.07
CA THR A 159 -3.48 1.78 -15.12
C THR A 159 -4.14 2.67 -14.08
N LEU A 160 -5.03 3.53 -14.54
CA LEU A 160 -5.84 4.40 -13.72
C LEU A 160 -7.32 4.20 -14.06
N VAL A 161 -8.12 3.90 -13.03
CA VAL A 161 -9.54 3.60 -13.17
C VAL A 161 -10.34 4.64 -12.37
N ALA A 162 -11.15 5.44 -13.04
CA ALA A 162 -11.98 6.48 -12.42
C ALA A 162 -13.40 6.00 -12.11
N ASN A 163 -14.14 6.79 -11.33
CA ASN A 163 -15.50 6.51 -10.89
C ASN A 163 -15.61 5.20 -10.10
N CYS A 164 -14.57 4.88 -9.34
CA CYS A 164 -14.58 3.73 -8.46
C CYS A 164 -15.44 3.97 -7.21
N ASN A 165 -15.84 2.87 -6.59
CA ASN A 165 -16.51 2.87 -5.28
C ASN A 165 -16.08 1.63 -4.46
N SER A 166 -16.43 1.62 -3.18
CA SER A 166 -15.99 0.59 -2.22
C SER A 166 -16.46 -0.84 -2.53
N SER A 167 -17.45 -1.04 -3.43
CA SER A 167 -17.89 -2.38 -3.82
C SER A 167 -16.98 -3.07 -4.84
N MET A 168 -16.03 -2.33 -5.41
CA MET A 168 -15.15 -2.81 -6.46
C MET A 168 -13.89 -3.48 -5.88
N LEU A 169 -13.45 -4.59 -6.48
CA LEU A 169 -12.25 -5.32 -6.04
C LEU A 169 -11.00 -4.44 -6.04
N ILE A 170 -10.86 -3.55 -7.02
CA ILE A 170 -9.74 -2.60 -7.12
C ILE A 170 -9.66 -1.64 -5.92
N MET A 171 -10.74 -1.48 -5.15
CA MET A 171 -10.79 -0.64 -3.95
C MET A 171 -10.64 -1.45 -2.66
N GLN A 172 -10.73 -2.79 -2.70
CA GLN A 172 -10.77 -3.65 -1.51
C GLN A 172 -9.59 -4.62 -1.41
N ASP A 173 -9.19 -5.23 -2.52
CA ASP A 173 -8.15 -6.25 -2.54
C ASP A 173 -6.82 -5.69 -3.03
N GLU A 174 -5.72 -6.07 -2.36
CA GLU A 174 -4.36 -5.70 -2.74
C GLU A 174 -4.10 -6.03 -4.22
N SER A 175 -3.65 -5.04 -4.97
CA SER A 175 -3.35 -5.17 -6.39
C SER A 175 -1.91 -5.67 -6.61
N PHE A 176 -0.96 -5.11 -5.87
CA PHE A 176 0.47 -5.40 -6.01
C PHE A 176 0.93 -5.32 -7.48
N GLY A 177 0.53 -4.23 -8.14
CA GLY A 177 0.77 -3.94 -9.55
C GLY A 177 0.49 -2.48 -9.89
N PRO A 178 0.81 -2.01 -11.11
CA PRO A 178 0.77 -0.60 -11.49
C PRO A 178 -0.66 -0.10 -11.78
N ILE A 179 -1.60 -0.34 -10.84
CA ILE A 179 -3.00 0.05 -10.99
C ILE A 179 -3.53 0.77 -9.75
N ALA A 180 -4.39 1.76 -9.95
CA ALA A 180 -5.13 2.40 -8.86
C ALA A 180 -6.56 2.73 -9.25
N GLY A 181 -7.47 2.59 -8.27
CA GLY A 181 -8.84 3.08 -8.35
C GLY A 181 -8.95 4.50 -7.82
N ILE A 182 -9.69 5.36 -8.54
CA ILE A 182 -9.88 6.77 -8.20
C ILE A 182 -11.37 7.03 -7.97
N GLN A 183 -11.69 7.60 -6.82
CA GLN A 183 -13.05 7.92 -6.38
C GLN A 183 -13.17 9.41 -6.07
N SER A 184 -14.26 10.03 -6.56
CA SER A 184 -14.68 11.36 -6.10
C SER A 184 -15.30 11.26 -4.71
N ILE A 185 -14.96 12.16 -3.81
CA ILE A 185 -15.50 12.19 -2.45
C ILE A 185 -15.79 13.63 -2.02
N SER A 186 -16.81 13.81 -1.19
CA SER A 186 -17.07 15.10 -0.56
C SER A 186 -15.92 15.53 0.35
N GLY A 187 -15.82 16.83 0.65
CA GLY A 187 -14.83 17.36 1.59
C GLY A 187 -15.11 17.06 3.08
N ASP A 188 -16.13 16.26 3.39
CA ASP A 188 -16.46 15.90 4.77
C ASP A 188 -15.39 15.00 5.39
N VAL A 189 -14.83 15.41 6.53
CA VAL A 189 -13.75 14.72 7.21
C VAL A 189 -14.14 13.30 7.61
N ASN A 190 -15.35 13.06 8.06
CA ASN A 190 -15.76 11.72 8.51
C ASN A 190 -15.93 10.79 7.31
N ALA A 191 -16.53 11.26 6.22
CA ALA A 191 -16.64 10.50 4.98
C ALA A 191 -15.26 10.10 4.44
N ILE A 192 -14.27 11.00 4.50
CA ILE A 192 -12.89 10.74 4.08
C ILE A 192 -12.24 9.68 4.96
N VAL A 193 -12.36 9.83 6.29
CA VAL A 193 -11.80 8.88 7.27
C VAL A 193 -12.42 7.50 7.09
N ASP A 194 -13.75 7.42 6.91
CA ASP A 194 -14.45 6.17 6.69
C ASP A 194 -13.96 5.50 5.41
N ALA A 195 -13.86 6.24 4.30
CA ALA A 195 -13.36 5.72 3.03
C ALA A 195 -11.90 5.23 3.11
N LEU A 196 -11.01 5.97 3.78
CA LEU A 196 -9.62 5.55 3.98
C LEU A 196 -9.51 4.30 4.87
N ASN A 197 -10.42 4.14 5.85
CA ASN A 197 -10.47 2.98 6.73
C ASN A 197 -11.20 1.77 6.16
N ASP A 198 -11.99 1.94 5.08
CA ASP A 198 -12.82 0.90 4.48
C ASP A 198 -12.01 -0.10 3.65
N CYS A 199 -11.15 -0.85 4.32
CA CYS A 199 -10.49 -2.04 3.79
C CYS A 199 -9.92 -2.90 4.93
N LYS A 200 -9.56 -4.12 4.63
CA LYS A 200 -8.98 -5.07 5.61
C LYS A 200 -7.53 -4.74 6.00
N TYR A 201 -6.88 -3.82 5.30
CA TYR A 201 -5.49 -3.43 5.51
C TYR A 201 -5.37 -2.10 6.27
N GLY A 202 -4.19 -1.82 6.77
CA GLY A 202 -3.87 -0.57 7.46
C GLY A 202 -2.37 -0.35 7.55
N LEU A 203 -1.67 -0.31 6.39
CA LEU A 203 -0.24 -0.07 6.36
C LEU A 203 0.04 1.43 6.34
N THR A 204 -0.30 2.12 5.24
CA THR A 204 -0.16 3.58 5.19
C THR A 204 -1.41 4.28 4.67
N ASN A 205 -1.52 5.58 4.96
CA ASN A 205 -2.46 6.49 4.33
C ASN A 205 -1.82 7.87 4.18
N ALA A 206 -2.25 8.63 3.18
CA ALA A 206 -1.74 9.97 2.91
C ALA A 206 -2.85 11.01 2.72
N VAL A 207 -2.52 12.28 3.02
CA VAL A 207 -3.37 13.43 2.70
C VAL A 207 -2.52 14.50 2.03
N TYR A 208 -2.98 14.98 0.89
CA TYR A 208 -2.43 16.14 0.19
C TYR A 208 -3.32 17.36 0.45
N SER A 209 -2.80 18.35 1.17
CA SER A 209 -3.46 19.61 1.52
C SER A 209 -2.42 20.67 1.87
N LYS A 210 -2.70 21.94 1.62
CA LYS A 210 -1.86 23.04 2.12
C LYS A 210 -2.08 23.30 3.61
N ASP A 211 -3.26 22.98 4.13
CA ASP A 211 -3.60 23.22 5.53
C ASP A 211 -3.22 22.02 6.41
N PRO A 212 -2.24 22.17 7.33
CA PRO A 212 -1.86 21.11 8.25
C PRO A 212 -3.01 20.70 9.19
N ASN A 213 -3.97 21.58 9.49
CA ASN A 213 -5.10 21.24 10.35
C ASN A 213 -6.08 20.31 9.64
N VAL A 214 -6.33 20.52 8.34
CA VAL A 214 -7.10 19.60 7.51
C VAL A 214 -6.43 18.23 7.48
N ALA A 215 -5.13 18.19 7.16
CA ALA A 215 -4.38 16.95 7.13
C ALA A 215 -4.43 16.23 8.50
N HIS A 216 -4.17 16.94 9.60
CA HIS A 216 -4.18 16.37 10.94
C HIS A 216 -5.56 15.85 11.35
N SER A 217 -6.64 16.58 11.02
CA SER A 217 -8.03 16.19 11.36
C SER A 217 -8.43 14.83 10.75
N ILE A 218 -7.85 14.49 9.59
CA ILE A 218 -8.06 13.21 8.90
C ILE A 218 -7.05 12.17 9.41
N LEU A 219 -5.75 12.48 9.32
CA LEU A 219 -4.66 11.52 9.58
C LEU A 219 -4.65 11.00 11.03
N SER A 220 -5.12 11.80 11.99
CA SER A 220 -5.24 11.37 13.40
C SER A 220 -6.32 10.30 13.64
N LYS A 221 -7.27 10.13 12.69
CA LYS A 221 -8.40 9.20 12.81
C LYS A 221 -8.27 7.97 11.92
N VAL A 222 -7.35 7.95 10.95
CA VAL A 222 -7.17 6.78 10.08
C VAL A 222 -6.44 5.66 10.83
N ASN A 223 -6.86 4.43 10.60
CA ASN A 223 -6.31 3.23 11.25
C ASN A 223 -5.21 2.59 10.40
N SER A 224 -4.08 3.26 10.27
CA SER A 224 -2.88 2.76 9.61
C SER A 224 -1.63 2.96 10.47
N GLY A 225 -0.59 2.18 10.21
CA GLY A 225 0.66 2.21 10.96
C GLY A 225 1.46 3.48 10.71
N THR A 226 1.46 3.96 9.46
CA THR A 226 2.13 5.20 9.07
C THR A 226 1.14 6.11 8.35
N VAL A 227 1.29 7.41 8.55
CA VAL A 227 0.49 8.44 7.87
C VAL A 227 1.40 9.51 7.30
N TYR A 228 1.01 10.04 6.14
CA TYR A 228 1.79 11.03 5.41
C TYR A 228 0.99 12.30 5.14
N TRP A 229 1.66 13.42 5.25
CA TRP A 229 1.16 14.71 4.78
C TRP A 229 2.02 15.21 3.61
N ASN A 230 1.38 15.43 2.46
CA ASN A 230 2.03 15.86 1.21
C ASN A 230 3.19 14.96 0.75
N ALA A 231 3.10 13.69 1.07
CA ALA A 231 4.04 12.65 0.65
C ALA A 231 3.32 11.30 0.63
N CYS A 232 3.96 10.28 0.07
CA CYS A 232 3.52 8.88 0.14
C CYS A 232 4.74 7.98 -0.04
N ASP A 233 4.60 6.71 0.33
CA ASP A 233 5.60 5.67 0.06
C ASP A 233 7.04 6.07 0.44
N ARG A 234 7.21 6.65 1.61
CA ARG A 234 8.52 7.08 2.13
C ARG A 234 8.79 6.46 3.50
N VAL A 235 9.74 5.56 3.56
CA VAL A 235 10.15 4.91 4.81
C VAL A 235 11.24 5.74 5.49
N SER A 236 11.11 5.96 6.80
CA SER A 236 12.14 6.60 7.61
C SER A 236 12.71 5.64 8.64
N PRO A 237 14.04 5.41 8.67
CA PRO A 237 14.65 4.53 9.68
C PRO A 237 14.46 5.01 11.12
N GLN A 238 14.16 6.30 11.32
CA GLN A 238 13.97 6.90 12.63
C GLN A 238 12.55 6.71 13.19
N LEU A 239 11.58 6.40 12.33
CA LEU A 239 10.18 6.22 12.71
C LEU A 239 9.83 4.72 12.75
N PRO A 240 8.99 4.30 13.70
CA PRO A 240 8.51 2.93 13.71
C PRO A 240 7.68 2.65 12.45
N TRP A 241 7.93 1.50 11.85
CA TRP A 241 7.15 1.00 10.74
C TRP A 241 6.33 -0.20 11.23
N SER A 242 5.02 -0.15 11.08
CA SER A 242 4.12 -1.21 11.55
C SER A 242 2.85 -1.26 10.71
N GLY A 243 2.38 -2.47 10.43
CA GLY A 243 1.04 -2.69 9.87
C GLY A 243 -0.02 -2.74 10.99
N ARG A 244 -1.22 -2.27 10.66
CA ARG A 244 -2.42 -2.46 11.46
C ARG A 244 -3.41 -3.33 10.70
N LYS A 245 -4.43 -3.85 11.38
CA LYS A 245 -5.42 -4.75 10.77
C LYS A 245 -4.72 -5.93 10.06
N GLY A 246 -5.07 -6.20 8.80
CA GLY A 246 -4.47 -7.25 7.98
C GLY A 246 -3.06 -6.97 7.44
N SER A 247 -2.51 -5.78 7.68
CA SER A 247 -1.17 -5.42 7.20
C SER A 247 -0.04 -5.88 8.11
N GLY A 248 -0.33 -6.39 9.30
CA GLY A 248 0.73 -7.02 10.09
C GLY A 248 0.60 -6.87 11.59
N VAL A 249 1.65 -7.32 12.27
CA VAL A 249 1.77 -7.35 13.73
C VAL A 249 3.20 -7.01 14.12
N GLY A 250 3.36 -6.21 15.17
CA GLY A 250 4.67 -5.77 15.65
C GLY A 250 5.14 -4.50 14.96
N SER A 251 6.42 -4.17 15.12
CA SER A 251 7.02 -2.96 14.57
C SER A 251 8.45 -3.20 14.14
N THR A 252 8.83 -2.65 13.00
CA THR A 252 10.22 -2.51 12.53
C THR A 252 10.61 -1.05 12.58
N LEU A 253 11.89 -0.76 12.44
CA LEU A 253 12.47 0.58 12.45
C LEU A 253 12.25 1.36 13.76
N GLY A 254 12.96 2.44 13.91
CA GLY A 254 12.97 3.22 15.15
C GLY A 254 13.35 2.38 16.38
N ILE A 255 13.12 2.92 17.56
CA ILE A 255 13.38 2.23 18.83
C ILE A 255 12.53 0.95 18.99
N PRO A 256 11.21 0.94 18.67
CA PRO A 256 10.39 -0.25 18.79
C PRO A 256 10.91 -1.43 17.94
N GLY A 257 11.46 -1.16 16.74
CA GLY A 257 12.05 -2.17 15.88
C GLY A 257 13.27 -2.83 16.52
N ILE A 258 14.12 -2.06 17.19
CA ILE A 258 15.27 -2.59 17.93
C ILE A 258 14.81 -3.42 19.13
N LEU A 259 13.82 -2.94 19.88
CA LEU A 259 13.27 -3.62 21.05
C LEU A 259 12.56 -4.94 20.69
N ALA A 260 12.19 -5.15 19.45
CA ALA A 260 11.62 -6.42 19.00
C ALA A 260 12.59 -7.60 19.15
N PHE A 261 13.90 -7.35 19.16
CA PHE A 261 14.95 -8.38 19.32
C PHE A 261 15.34 -8.69 20.76
N VAL A 262 14.76 -8.00 21.76
CA VAL A 262 15.10 -8.20 23.17
C VAL A 262 13.89 -8.57 24.00
N GLN A 263 14.14 -9.17 25.16
CA GLN A 263 13.11 -9.46 26.15
C GLN A 263 13.49 -8.80 27.50
N PRO A 264 12.53 -8.11 28.16
CA PRO A 264 12.78 -7.52 29.47
C PRO A 264 12.99 -8.62 30.51
N LYS A 265 13.93 -8.39 31.44
CA LYS A 265 14.12 -9.21 32.63
C LYS A 265 14.17 -8.31 33.84
N ALA A 266 13.26 -8.50 34.80
CA ALA A 266 13.25 -7.77 36.05
C ALA A 266 14.14 -8.44 37.12
N TYR A 267 14.83 -7.62 37.90
CA TYR A 267 15.59 -8.04 39.06
C TYR A 267 15.01 -7.34 40.28
N HIS A 268 14.60 -8.12 41.29
CA HIS A 268 14.12 -7.57 42.56
C HIS A 268 15.02 -8.12 43.67
N TYR A 269 15.84 -7.25 44.28
CA TYR A 269 16.73 -7.59 45.35
C TYR A 269 16.20 -6.99 46.66
N LYS A 270 16.02 -7.83 47.69
CA LYS A 270 15.68 -7.39 49.03
C LYS A 270 16.89 -7.66 49.95
N ARG A 271 17.43 -6.57 50.58
CA ARG A 271 18.39 -6.72 51.68
C ARG A 271 17.63 -7.17 52.94
N VAL A 272 18.14 -8.19 53.63
CA VAL A 272 17.63 -8.72 54.92
C VAL A 272 18.49 -8.16 56.02
#